data_d8b6c14d54729954e24f1f56ea53259f
#
_entry.id   d8b6c14d54729954e24f1f56ea53259f
#
_cell.length_a   1.000
_cell.length_b   1.000
_cell.length_c   1.000
_cell.angle_alpha   90.00
_cell.angle_beta   90.00
_cell.angle_gamma   90.00
#
_symmetry.space_group_name_H-M   'P 1'
#
loop_
_entity.id
_entity.type
_entity.pdbx_description
1 polymer ?
#
loop_
_entity_poly.entity_id
_entity_poly.type
_entity_poly.pdbx_seq_one_letter_code
_entity_poly.pdbx_strand_id
1 'polypeptide(L)'
;MSAHITFNKNLANIEGSLIRTLDAEMQKIPDMVRLTLGQPDFNTPRHIKNRAIEALEKNLTTYTPSQGTPDLLNAASHFMKEKYDVTYDPNTDILTTNGATEALTASLLAIINPGDKVLIPSPFFTLYESIVEMAGGVPVFIDTVKTEFMLKPESIHEAMTEHDNVVGIVLNFPNNPTGVTWTEDECKQIADALRKYPQLCVISDEIYSEFVYTGKHVSIGRFLKDQSVVINGLSKSHAMTGWRIGFTFAPAHITREIMKVHQNVVTNVNSIAQYAATFAMSDGIDDADPMREEYRTRRDIFCNALTELGFKIAEPNGAFYIFAKIPDGSNQDSMAFVLDLAKQAQVAVVPGIAFGAAGEGYIRLSYAASIEMIEKAIERISGYMKGGVTHEQSSIQ
;
A
#
# COMPACT_ATOMS: atom_id res chain seq x y z
N MET A 1 -20.77 14.30 -37.39
CA MET A 1 -19.49 13.58 -37.46
C MET A 1 -18.96 13.50 -36.03
N SER A 2 -18.78 12.29 -35.47
CA SER A 2 -18.14 12.15 -34.17
C SER A 2 -16.66 12.48 -34.34
N ALA A 3 -16.10 13.29 -33.45
CA ALA A 3 -14.67 13.61 -33.45
C ALA A 3 -13.89 12.31 -33.17
N HIS A 4 -12.95 11.96 -34.08
CA HIS A 4 -12.03 10.85 -33.89
C HIS A 4 -10.82 11.35 -33.08
N ILE A 5 -10.86 11.21 -31.75
CA ILE A 5 -9.75 11.53 -30.86
C ILE A 5 -8.90 10.29 -30.70
N THR A 6 -7.59 10.42 -30.92
CA THR A 6 -6.62 9.35 -30.62
C THR A 6 -6.11 9.53 -29.21
N PHE A 7 -6.28 8.51 -28.37
CA PHE A 7 -5.81 8.51 -26.99
C PHE A 7 -4.38 7.96 -26.86
N ASN A 8 -3.75 8.22 -25.71
CA ASN A 8 -2.45 7.68 -25.39
C ASN A 8 -2.51 6.13 -25.36
N LYS A 9 -1.64 5.49 -26.15
CA LYS A 9 -1.61 4.02 -26.26
C LYS A 9 -1.25 3.33 -24.96
N ASN A 10 -0.47 3.97 -24.11
CA ASN A 10 -0.08 3.43 -22.80
C ASN A 10 -1.27 3.31 -21.83
N LEU A 11 -2.41 3.95 -22.12
CA LEU A 11 -3.62 3.83 -21.32
C LEU A 11 -4.57 2.73 -21.80
N ALA A 12 -4.27 2.10 -22.94
CA ALA A 12 -5.22 1.18 -23.59
C ALA A 12 -5.52 -0.07 -22.75
N ASN A 13 -4.56 -0.54 -21.96
CA ASN A 13 -4.68 -1.73 -21.12
C ASN A 13 -4.95 -1.41 -19.64
N ILE A 14 -4.96 -0.13 -19.28
CA ILE A 14 -5.18 0.29 -17.90
C ILE A 14 -6.68 0.33 -17.62
N GLU A 15 -7.13 -0.59 -16.80
CA GLU A 15 -8.51 -0.61 -16.33
C GLU A 15 -8.68 0.23 -15.05
N GLY A 16 -9.91 0.63 -14.76
CA GLY A 16 -10.25 1.25 -13.48
C GLY A 16 -10.00 0.27 -12.32
N SER A 17 -9.74 0.81 -11.12
CA SER A 17 -9.48 -0.04 -9.94
C SER A 17 -10.64 -1.00 -9.68
N LEU A 18 -10.41 -2.30 -9.90
CA LEU A 18 -11.36 -3.38 -9.63
C LEU A 18 -11.85 -3.32 -8.17
N ILE A 19 -10.95 -3.03 -7.23
CA ILE A 19 -11.27 -2.90 -5.80
C ILE A 19 -12.31 -1.80 -5.57
N ARG A 20 -12.16 -0.63 -6.21
CA ARG A 20 -13.11 0.47 -6.06
C ARG A 20 -14.44 0.20 -6.74
N THR A 21 -14.41 -0.43 -7.91
CA THR A 21 -15.62 -0.80 -8.66
C THR A 21 -16.45 -1.80 -7.86
N LEU A 22 -15.81 -2.87 -7.34
CA LEU A 22 -16.48 -3.86 -6.51
C LEU A 22 -17.01 -3.25 -5.21
N ASP A 23 -16.22 -2.42 -4.52
CA ASP A 23 -16.68 -1.77 -3.28
C ASP A 23 -17.91 -0.90 -3.53
N ALA A 24 -17.95 -0.14 -4.64
CA ALA A 24 -19.08 0.69 -5.00
C ALA A 24 -20.35 -0.14 -5.33
N GLU A 25 -20.21 -1.30 -5.99
CA GLU A 25 -21.33 -2.20 -6.27
C GLU A 25 -21.83 -2.88 -4.97
N MET A 26 -20.93 -3.38 -4.14
CA MET A 26 -21.26 -4.03 -2.88
C MET A 26 -21.91 -3.08 -1.87
N GLN A 27 -21.58 -1.79 -1.92
CA GLN A 27 -22.19 -0.75 -1.09
C GLN A 27 -23.70 -0.61 -1.33
N LYS A 28 -24.20 -1.02 -2.49
CA LYS A 28 -25.63 -0.98 -2.83
C LYS A 28 -26.43 -2.07 -2.12
N ILE A 29 -25.79 -3.12 -1.61
CA ILE A 29 -26.44 -4.22 -0.89
C ILE A 29 -26.71 -3.79 0.55
N PRO A 30 -27.95 -3.85 1.03
CA PRO A 30 -28.29 -3.47 2.40
C PRO A 30 -27.52 -4.28 3.45
N ASP A 31 -27.18 -3.66 4.56
CA ASP A 31 -26.50 -4.28 5.73
C ASP A 31 -25.15 -4.97 5.40
N MET A 32 -24.48 -4.55 4.31
CA MET A 32 -23.19 -5.09 3.90
C MET A 32 -22.10 -4.78 4.92
N VAL A 33 -21.42 -5.81 5.43
CA VAL A 33 -20.18 -5.68 6.19
C VAL A 33 -19.02 -5.52 5.21
N ARG A 34 -18.37 -4.35 5.22
CA ARG A 34 -17.34 -3.99 4.23
C ARG A 34 -15.94 -4.10 4.81
N LEU A 35 -15.17 -5.06 4.32
CA LEU A 35 -13.76 -5.30 4.67
C LEU A 35 -12.83 -5.06 3.47
N THR A 36 -13.29 -4.25 2.52
CA THR A 36 -12.59 -3.94 1.27
C THR A 36 -11.62 -2.76 1.40
N LEU A 37 -11.85 -1.85 2.36
CA LEU A 37 -11.17 -0.57 2.44
C LEU A 37 -9.74 -0.68 2.94
N GLY A 38 -8.84 0.03 2.29
CA GLY A 38 -7.43 0.15 2.65
C GLY A 38 -7.12 1.45 3.38
N GLN A 39 -7.94 1.87 4.36
CA GLN A 39 -7.71 3.08 5.15
C GLN A 39 -7.98 2.82 6.63
N PRO A 40 -7.25 3.50 7.54
CA PRO A 40 -7.57 3.44 8.96
C PRO A 40 -9.01 3.86 9.24
N ASP A 41 -9.66 3.17 10.19
CA ASP A 41 -10.99 3.51 10.72
C ASP A 41 -10.92 4.50 11.90
N PHE A 42 -9.72 4.95 12.23
CA PHE A 42 -9.46 5.99 13.22
C PHE A 42 -9.55 7.39 12.64
N ASN A 43 -9.81 8.34 13.50
CA ASN A 43 -9.73 9.76 13.14
C ASN A 43 -8.30 10.27 13.22
N THR A 44 -7.93 11.21 12.34
CA THR A 44 -6.70 11.99 12.51
C THR A 44 -6.62 12.58 13.94
N PRO A 45 -5.50 12.45 14.65
CA PRO A 45 -5.32 12.95 16.01
C PRO A 45 -5.72 14.42 16.18
N ARG A 46 -6.32 14.74 17.33
CA ARG A 46 -6.90 16.09 17.55
C ARG A 46 -5.87 17.21 17.47
N HIS A 47 -4.67 16.97 18.02
CA HIS A 47 -3.60 17.98 17.99
C HIS A 47 -3.18 18.32 16.54
N ILE A 48 -3.11 17.34 15.63
CA ILE A 48 -2.81 17.57 14.20
C ILE A 48 -3.92 18.40 13.53
N LYS A 49 -5.20 18.07 13.79
CA LYS A 49 -6.33 18.87 13.29
C LYS A 49 -6.27 20.33 13.75
N ASN A 50 -5.90 20.55 15.02
CA ASN A 50 -5.75 21.89 15.57
C ASN A 50 -4.63 22.67 14.84
N ARG A 51 -3.53 22.03 14.43
CA ARG A 51 -2.47 22.67 13.63
C ARG A 51 -2.95 23.09 12.25
N ALA A 52 -3.83 22.34 11.62
CA ALA A 52 -4.43 22.77 10.35
C ALA A 52 -5.34 24.00 10.53
N ILE A 53 -6.11 24.04 11.61
CA ILE A 53 -6.93 25.23 11.96
C ILE A 53 -6.01 26.43 12.19
N GLU A 54 -4.94 26.27 12.95
CA GLU A 54 -3.93 27.30 13.21
C GLU A 54 -3.28 27.81 11.90
N ALA A 55 -2.98 26.90 10.95
CA ALA A 55 -2.44 27.28 9.65
C ALA A 55 -3.40 28.19 8.86
N LEU A 56 -4.71 27.89 8.91
CA LEU A 56 -5.74 28.74 8.30
C LEU A 56 -5.83 30.10 8.97
N GLU A 57 -5.83 30.18 10.30
CA GLU A 57 -5.87 31.39 11.06
C GLU A 57 -4.64 32.31 10.82
N LYS A 58 -3.48 31.66 10.60
CA LYS A 58 -2.22 32.34 10.24
C LYS A 58 -2.12 32.70 8.75
N ASN A 59 -3.13 32.39 7.94
CA ASN A 59 -3.15 32.61 6.50
C ASN A 59 -1.96 31.92 5.76
N LEU A 60 -1.56 30.73 6.20
CA LEU A 60 -0.53 29.94 5.52
C LEU A 60 -1.14 29.25 4.28
N THR A 61 -1.60 30.05 3.31
CA THR A 61 -2.42 29.60 2.16
C THR A 61 -1.79 29.93 0.81
N THR A 62 -0.51 30.31 0.81
CA THR A 62 0.25 30.63 -0.40
C THR A 62 1.12 29.45 -0.83
N TYR A 63 1.74 29.56 -2.02
CA TYR A 63 2.70 28.57 -2.48
C TYR A 63 3.85 28.39 -1.50
N THR A 64 4.20 27.11 -1.26
CA THR A 64 5.40 26.72 -0.52
C THR A 64 6.54 26.37 -1.50
N PRO A 65 7.79 26.22 -1.03
CA PRO A 65 8.81 25.58 -1.86
C PRO A 65 8.33 24.23 -2.39
N SER A 66 8.66 23.93 -3.65
CA SER A 66 8.23 22.69 -4.30
C SER A 66 8.67 21.43 -3.55
N GLN A 67 9.88 21.45 -3.00
CA GLN A 67 10.40 20.31 -2.22
C GLN A 67 9.61 20.06 -0.92
N GLY A 68 9.02 21.09 -0.36
CA GLY A 68 8.35 21.12 0.94
C GLY A 68 8.87 22.25 1.81
N THR A 69 8.15 22.55 2.91
CA THR A 69 8.61 23.55 3.87
C THR A 69 9.82 23.04 4.66
N PRO A 70 10.82 23.89 4.97
CA PRO A 70 12.02 23.45 5.71
C PRO A 70 11.69 22.75 7.04
N ASP A 71 10.69 23.24 7.77
CA ASP A 71 10.28 22.65 9.04
C ASP A 71 9.75 21.22 8.86
N LEU A 72 8.95 20.98 7.81
CA LEU A 72 8.44 19.65 7.49
C LEU A 72 9.57 18.70 7.05
N LEU A 73 10.50 19.16 6.21
CA LEU A 73 11.62 18.35 5.75
C LEU A 73 12.55 17.94 6.91
N ASN A 74 12.80 18.87 7.85
CA ASN A 74 13.55 18.58 9.08
C ASN A 74 12.80 17.58 9.97
N ALA A 75 11.49 17.74 10.16
CA ALA A 75 10.67 16.80 10.92
C ALA A 75 10.66 15.41 10.27
N ALA A 76 10.57 15.32 8.95
CA ALA A 76 10.61 14.07 8.21
C ALA A 76 11.99 13.38 8.33
N SER A 77 13.10 14.14 8.24
CA SER A 77 14.45 13.60 8.47
C SER A 77 14.61 13.05 9.89
N HIS A 78 14.13 13.79 10.88
CA HIS A 78 14.15 13.36 12.28
C HIS A 78 13.31 12.09 12.49
N PHE A 79 12.08 12.04 11.94
CA PHE A 79 11.21 10.88 12.02
C PHE A 79 11.87 9.62 11.47
N MET A 80 12.49 9.70 10.28
CA MET A 80 13.20 8.56 9.67
C MET A 80 14.37 8.10 10.53
N LYS A 81 15.09 9.03 11.15
CA LYS A 81 16.22 8.69 12.04
C LYS A 81 15.75 8.01 13.32
N GLU A 82 14.74 8.56 13.99
CA GLU A 82 14.25 8.04 15.28
C GLU A 82 13.53 6.69 15.13
N LYS A 83 12.68 6.57 14.10
CA LYS A 83 11.85 5.37 13.93
C LYS A 83 12.57 4.24 13.22
N TYR A 84 13.44 4.53 12.24
CA TYR A 84 13.99 3.51 11.33
C TYR A 84 15.51 3.51 11.24
N ASP A 85 16.20 4.36 12.01
CA ASP A 85 17.67 4.50 12.03
C ASP A 85 18.29 4.78 10.64
N VAL A 86 17.59 5.60 9.83
CA VAL A 86 18.06 6.06 8.51
C VAL A 86 18.12 7.58 8.50
N THR A 87 19.27 8.13 8.11
CA THR A 87 19.46 9.59 8.03
C THR A 87 19.41 10.04 6.57
N TYR A 88 18.57 11.02 6.28
CA TYR A 88 18.44 11.71 5.01
C TYR A 88 18.66 13.22 5.22
N ASP A 89 19.41 13.86 4.32
CA ASP A 89 19.59 15.32 4.35
C ASP A 89 18.26 15.99 3.97
N PRO A 90 17.66 16.80 4.86
CA PRO A 90 16.40 17.48 4.56
C PRO A 90 16.48 18.42 3.36
N ASN A 91 17.67 18.93 3.02
CA ASN A 91 17.85 19.89 1.93
C ASN A 91 17.96 19.23 0.55
N THR A 92 18.37 17.95 0.49
CA THR A 92 18.71 17.30 -0.78
C THR A 92 18.05 15.94 -1.00
N ASP A 93 17.75 15.20 0.07
CA ASP A 93 17.38 13.78 0.00
C ASP A 93 15.88 13.54 0.21
N ILE A 94 15.11 14.57 0.59
CA ILE A 94 13.69 14.45 0.95
C ILE A 94 12.85 15.30 0.03
N LEU A 95 11.76 14.75 -0.48
CA LEU A 95 10.72 15.47 -1.23
C LEU A 95 9.36 15.19 -0.62
N THR A 96 8.60 16.23 -0.30
CA THR A 96 7.19 16.11 0.09
C THR A 96 6.32 15.93 -1.15
N THR A 97 5.39 14.98 -1.11
CA THR A 97 4.52 14.63 -2.24
C THR A 97 3.04 14.63 -1.86
N ASN A 98 2.16 14.72 -2.84
CA ASN A 98 0.71 14.65 -2.66
C ASN A 98 0.24 13.19 -2.35
N GLY A 99 0.72 12.67 -1.22
CA GLY A 99 0.59 11.28 -0.79
C GLY A 99 1.57 10.33 -1.49
N ALA A 100 1.67 9.10 -0.98
CA ALA A 100 2.52 8.06 -1.54
C ALA A 100 2.20 7.72 -3.00
N THR A 101 0.96 7.95 -3.45
CA THR A 101 0.56 7.75 -4.86
C THR A 101 1.38 8.63 -5.81
N GLU A 102 1.55 9.90 -5.48
CA GLU A 102 2.41 10.79 -6.28
C GLU A 102 3.88 10.40 -6.12
N ALA A 103 4.34 10.06 -4.92
CA ALA A 103 5.70 9.61 -4.68
C ALA A 103 6.07 8.43 -5.59
N LEU A 104 5.21 7.41 -5.67
CA LEU A 104 5.35 6.27 -6.58
C LEU A 104 5.37 6.71 -8.05
N THR A 105 4.39 7.52 -8.44
CA THR A 105 4.25 7.97 -9.82
C THR A 105 5.47 8.79 -10.27
N ALA A 106 5.89 9.76 -9.47
CA ALA A 106 7.02 10.61 -9.79
C ALA A 106 8.35 9.82 -9.82
N SER A 107 8.52 8.86 -8.91
CA SER A 107 9.71 8.02 -8.86
C SER A 107 9.81 7.09 -10.08
N LEU A 108 8.72 6.42 -10.44
CA LEU A 108 8.70 5.51 -11.60
C LEU A 108 8.83 6.29 -12.92
N LEU A 109 8.14 7.43 -13.07
CA LEU A 109 8.30 8.29 -14.25
C LEU A 109 9.73 8.88 -14.40
N ALA A 110 10.46 9.03 -13.30
CA ALA A 110 11.83 9.55 -13.34
C ALA A 110 12.86 8.52 -13.86
N ILE A 111 12.55 7.22 -13.82
CA ILE A 111 13.50 6.15 -14.14
C ILE A 111 13.13 5.33 -15.39
N ILE A 112 11.86 5.32 -15.80
CA ILE A 112 11.36 4.46 -16.88
C ILE A 112 11.46 5.19 -18.23
N ASN A 113 12.11 4.56 -19.21
CA ASN A 113 11.97 4.89 -20.62
C ASN A 113 11.04 3.88 -21.32
N PRO A 114 10.45 4.21 -22.47
CA PRO A 114 9.61 3.27 -23.21
C PRO A 114 10.30 1.92 -23.47
N GLY A 115 9.69 0.83 -23.00
CA GLY A 115 10.20 -0.53 -23.13
C GLY A 115 11.10 -1.01 -21.99
N ASP A 116 11.47 -0.13 -21.04
CA ASP A 116 12.19 -0.55 -19.83
C ASP A 116 11.32 -1.46 -18.95
N LYS A 117 11.94 -2.40 -18.27
CA LYS A 117 11.26 -3.35 -17.41
C LYS A 117 11.39 -2.99 -15.93
N VAL A 118 10.33 -3.23 -15.16
CA VAL A 118 10.30 -3.06 -13.70
C VAL A 118 9.82 -4.33 -13.04
N LEU A 119 10.62 -4.86 -12.10
CA LEU A 119 10.27 -6.05 -11.33
C LEU A 119 9.23 -5.70 -10.27
N ILE A 120 8.21 -6.53 -10.14
CA ILE A 120 7.13 -6.38 -9.14
C ILE A 120 6.87 -7.74 -8.49
N PRO A 121 7.26 -7.95 -7.22
CA PRO A 121 6.85 -9.13 -6.47
C PRO A 121 5.32 -9.24 -6.39
N SER A 122 4.77 -10.39 -6.72
CA SER A 122 3.34 -10.66 -6.84
C SER A 122 2.90 -11.72 -5.80
N PRO A 123 1.75 -11.54 -5.11
CA PRO A 123 0.70 -10.53 -5.35
C PRO A 123 1.12 -9.11 -4.90
N PHE A 124 0.52 -8.07 -5.52
CA PHE A 124 0.96 -6.68 -5.36
C PHE A 124 -0.22 -5.69 -5.40
N PHE A 125 0.02 -4.47 -4.92
CA PHE A 125 -0.94 -3.37 -5.08
C PHE A 125 -0.93 -2.88 -6.54
N THR A 126 -2.05 -3.04 -7.24
CA THR A 126 -2.18 -2.85 -8.70
C THR A 126 -1.76 -1.48 -9.23
N LEU A 127 -1.66 -0.47 -8.37
CA LEU A 127 -1.16 0.84 -8.76
C LEU A 127 0.26 0.79 -9.35
N TYR A 128 1.12 -0.15 -8.89
CA TYR A 128 2.49 -0.26 -9.38
C TYR A 128 2.53 -0.62 -10.87
N GLU A 129 1.79 -1.65 -11.27
CA GLU A 129 1.62 -2.07 -12.67
C GLU A 129 1.11 -0.91 -13.53
N SER A 130 0.00 -0.29 -13.10
CA SER A 130 -0.61 0.82 -13.84
C SER A 130 0.35 2.00 -14.07
N ILE A 131 1.19 2.33 -13.08
CA ILE A 131 2.17 3.42 -13.24
C ILE A 131 3.28 3.02 -14.21
N VAL A 132 3.78 1.79 -14.13
CA VAL A 132 4.81 1.27 -15.05
C VAL A 132 4.30 1.33 -16.50
N GLU A 133 3.08 0.86 -16.74
CA GLU A 133 2.45 0.90 -18.06
C GLU A 133 2.19 2.34 -18.55
N MET A 134 1.69 3.23 -17.68
CA MET A 134 1.52 4.66 -18.02
C MET A 134 2.84 5.32 -18.43
N ALA A 135 3.94 4.93 -17.79
CA ALA A 135 5.28 5.40 -18.15
C ALA A 135 5.81 4.82 -19.48
N GLY A 136 5.10 3.84 -20.05
CA GLY A 136 5.54 3.11 -21.25
C GLY A 136 6.53 1.97 -20.96
N GLY A 137 6.68 1.61 -19.68
CA GLY A 137 7.47 0.46 -19.22
C GLY A 137 6.70 -0.85 -19.31
N VAL A 138 7.37 -1.93 -18.98
CA VAL A 138 6.83 -3.30 -18.96
C VAL A 138 6.96 -3.86 -17.55
N PRO A 139 5.86 -4.17 -16.86
CA PRO A 139 5.91 -4.83 -15.57
C PRO A 139 6.36 -6.30 -15.74
N VAL A 140 7.27 -6.75 -14.87
CA VAL A 140 7.74 -8.14 -14.79
C VAL A 140 7.43 -8.66 -13.39
N PHE A 141 6.59 -9.68 -13.30
CA PHE A 141 6.12 -10.19 -12.02
C PHE A 141 7.00 -11.31 -11.50
N ILE A 142 7.35 -11.23 -10.21
CA ILE A 142 8.04 -12.29 -9.46
C ILE A 142 7.01 -12.98 -8.57
N ASP A 143 6.64 -14.23 -8.89
CA ASP A 143 5.71 -15.01 -8.07
C ASP A 143 6.32 -15.37 -6.71
N THR A 144 5.67 -14.94 -5.63
CA THR A 144 6.10 -15.19 -4.25
C THR A 144 5.16 -16.12 -3.46
N VAL A 145 4.17 -16.74 -4.12
CA VAL A 145 3.20 -17.63 -3.45
C VAL A 145 3.89 -18.81 -2.77
N LYS A 146 4.87 -19.44 -3.44
CA LYS A 146 5.59 -20.60 -2.91
C LYS A 146 6.51 -20.29 -1.73
N THR A 147 6.82 -19.02 -1.51
CA THR A 147 7.68 -18.54 -0.43
C THR A 147 6.87 -17.79 0.64
N GLU A 148 5.58 -18.11 0.75
CA GLU A 148 4.65 -17.46 1.68
C GLU A 148 4.65 -15.93 1.53
N PHE A 149 4.69 -15.47 0.28
CA PHE A 149 4.71 -14.07 -0.15
C PHE A 149 5.98 -13.29 0.21
N MET A 150 7.05 -13.98 0.63
CA MET A 150 8.35 -13.37 0.89
C MET A 150 9.23 -13.42 -0.36
N LEU A 151 9.71 -12.25 -0.79
CA LEU A 151 10.70 -12.17 -1.86
C LEU A 151 12.01 -12.84 -1.41
N LYS A 152 12.63 -13.63 -2.29
CA LYS A 152 13.90 -14.31 -2.04
C LYS A 152 15.00 -13.76 -2.96
N PRO A 153 16.28 -13.73 -2.49
CA PRO A 153 17.41 -13.32 -3.31
C PRO A 153 17.52 -14.05 -4.65
N GLU A 154 17.23 -15.35 -4.64
CA GLU A 154 17.29 -16.23 -5.80
C GLU A 154 16.31 -15.76 -6.89
N SER A 155 15.08 -15.42 -6.50
CA SER A 155 14.06 -14.96 -7.45
C SER A 155 14.44 -13.63 -8.11
N ILE A 156 15.18 -12.76 -7.41
CA ILE A 156 15.75 -11.54 -7.99
C ILE A 156 16.79 -11.90 -9.06
N HIS A 157 17.70 -12.84 -8.75
CA HIS A 157 18.75 -13.27 -9.68
C HIS A 157 18.18 -13.95 -10.92
N GLU A 158 17.16 -14.80 -10.76
CA GLU A 158 16.43 -15.43 -11.85
C GLU A 158 15.81 -14.37 -12.77
N ALA A 159 15.02 -13.44 -12.22
CA ALA A 159 14.40 -12.38 -12.99
C ALA A 159 15.41 -11.49 -13.73
N MET A 160 16.54 -11.16 -13.09
CA MET A 160 17.61 -10.38 -13.73
C MET A 160 18.38 -11.14 -14.80
N THR A 161 18.35 -12.49 -14.78
CA THR A 161 18.97 -13.33 -15.82
C THR A 161 18.02 -13.55 -17.01
N GLU A 162 16.73 -13.63 -16.75
CA GLU A 162 15.71 -13.88 -17.77
C GLU A 162 15.30 -12.61 -18.53
N HIS A 163 15.52 -11.44 -17.94
CA HIS A 163 15.07 -10.17 -18.50
C HIS A 163 16.22 -9.18 -18.68
N ASP A 164 16.33 -8.65 -19.86
CA ASP A 164 17.15 -7.47 -20.21
C ASP A 164 16.40 -6.16 -19.92
N ASN A 165 17.12 -5.05 -19.93
CA ASN A 165 16.56 -3.69 -19.73
C ASN A 165 15.73 -3.52 -18.45
N VAL A 166 16.09 -4.22 -17.38
CA VAL A 166 15.48 -4.01 -16.08
C VAL A 166 16.10 -2.80 -15.41
N VAL A 167 15.28 -1.76 -15.16
CA VAL A 167 15.71 -0.48 -14.57
C VAL A 167 15.32 -0.29 -13.12
N GLY A 168 14.35 -1.07 -12.63
CA GLY A 168 13.87 -0.93 -11.26
C GLY A 168 13.16 -2.14 -10.71
N ILE A 169 12.97 -2.12 -9.40
CA ILE A 169 12.13 -3.06 -8.66
C ILE A 169 11.25 -2.29 -7.68
N VAL A 170 9.98 -2.67 -7.55
CA VAL A 170 9.08 -2.11 -6.53
C VAL A 170 8.94 -3.11 -5.39
N LEU A 171 9.31 -2.70 -4.19
CA LEU A 171 9.13 -3.45 -2.95
C LEU A 171 8.02 -2.82 -2.12
N ASN A 172 7.25 -3.63 -1.40
CA ASN A 172 6.24 -3.15 -0.47
C ASN A 172 6.23 -4.01 0.79
N PHE A 173 6.85 -3.50 1.84
CA PHE A 173 6.90 -4.16 3.16
C PHE A 173 6.75 -3.12 4.28
N PRO A 174 5.76 -3.30 5.18
CA PRO A 174 4.71 -4.35 5.21
C PRO A 174 3.83 -4.33 3.96
N ASN A 175 3.41 -5.52 3.51
CA ASN A 175 2.83 -5.73 2.19
C ASN A 175 1.30 -5.53 2.15
N ASN A 176 0.81 -4.92 1.11
CA ASN A 176 -0.56 -4.99 0.64
C ASN A 176 -0.58 -5.81 -0.66
N PRO A 177 -1.23 -6.99 -0.71
CA PRO A 177 -2.38 -7.41 0.12
C PRO A 177 -2.07 -8.36 1.29
N THR A 178 -0.85 -8.90 1.41
CA THR A 178 -0.60 -10.11 2.18
C THR A 178 -0.44 -9.90 3.69
N GLY A 179 -0.09 -8.68 4.10
CA GLY A 179 0.24 -8.37 5.50
C GLY A 179 1.61 -8.89 5.95
N VAL A 180 2.36 -9.58 5.09
CA VAL A 180 3.71 -10.05 5.47
C VAL A 180 4.68 -8.87 5.56
N THR A 181 5.69 -9.03 6.40
CA THR A 181 6.82 -8.11 6.51
C THR A 181 8.10 -8.89 6.74
N TRP A 182 9.24 -8.27 6.52
CA TRP A 182 10.54 -8.89 6.68
C TRP A 182 11.17 -8.64 8.06
N THR A 183 12.06 -9.50 8.45
CA THR A 183 13.01 -9.31 9.54
C THR A 183 14.22 -8.48 9.07
N GLU A 184 15.06 -8.03 9.98
CA GLU A 184 16.29 -7.31 9.64
C GLU A 184 17.21 -8.15 8.74
N ASP A 185 17.37 -9.45 9.04
CA ASP A 185 18.19 -10.35 8.26
C ASP A 185 17.65 -10.56 6.83
N GLU A 186 16.34 -10.71 6.67
CA GLU A 186 15.71 -10.85 5.36
C GLU A 186 15.84 -9.56 4.55
N CYS A 187 15.59 -8.40 5.15
CA CYS A 187 15.80 -7.11 4.50
C CYS A 187 17.24 -6.95 4.03
N LYS A 188 18.21 -7.31 4.86
CA LYS A 188 19.62 -7.26 4.51
C LYS A 188 19.98 -8.22 3.37
N GLN A 189 19.46 -9.46 3.36
CA GLN A 189 19.67 -10.41 2.28
C GLN A 189 19.14 -9.87 0.94
N ILE A 190 17.96 -9.26 0.93
CA ILE A 190 17.39 -8.61 -0.25
C ILE A 190 18.27 -7.43 -0.70
N ALA A 191 18.69 -6.58 0.23
CA ALA A 191 19.58 -5.46 -0.08
C ALA A 191 20.93 -5.94 -0.67
N ASP A 192 21.51 -7.01 -0.13
CA ASP A 192 22.77 -7.59 -0.62
C ASP A 192 22.60 -8.23 -2.01
N ALA A 193 21.44 -8.81 -2.31
CA ALA A 193 21.12 -9.31 -3.63
C ALA A 193 20.98 -8.16 -4.66
N LEU A 194 20.25 -7.10 -4.30
CA LEU A 194 20.03 -5.94 -5.18
C LEU A 194 21.29 -5.12 -5.41
N ARG A 195 22.21 -5.05 -4.45
CA ARG A 195 23.51 -4.36 -4.56
C ARG A 195 24.37 -4.90 -5.71
N LYS A 196 24.15 -6.15 -6.13
CA LYS A 196 24.84 -6.74 -7.28
C LYS A 196 24.41 -6.13 -8.61
N TYR A 197 23.33 -5.37 -8.63
CA TYR A 197 22.74 -4.73 -9.79
C TYR A 197 22.65 -3.21 -9.58
N PRO A 198 23.78 -2.50 -9.61
CA PRO A 198 23.83 -1.07 -9.26
C PRO A 198 23.06 -0.16 -10.24
N GLN A 199 22.65 -0.69 -11.39
CA GLN A 199 21.79 0.00 -12.37
C GLN A 199 20.31 0.02 -11.96
N LEU A 200 19.89 -0.84 -11.04
CA LEU A 200 18.49 -0.88 -10.59
C LEU A 200 18.20 0.26 -9.62
N CYS A 201 17.11 0.97 -9.83
CA CYS A 201 16.51 1.81 -8.82
C CYS A 201 15.52 0.98 -7.97
N VAL A 202 15.71 0.94 -6.66
CA VAL A 202 14.85 0.21 -5.72
C VAL A 202 13.80 1.16 -5.18
N ILE A 203 12.55 1.00 -5.60
CA ILE A 203 11.40 1.76 -5.07
C ILE A 203 10.79 0.96 -3.93
N SER A 204 10.95 1.43 -2.69
CA SER A 204 10.44 0.76 -1.49
C SER A 204 9.24 1.51 -0.93
N ASP A 205 8.04 0.98 -1.15
CA ASP A 205 6.81 1.50 -0.56
C ASP A 205 6.66 0.99 0.88
N GLU A 206 7.01 1.86 1.83
CA GLU A 206 7.00 1.58 3.27
C GLU A 206 5.83 2.30 3.98
N ILE A 207 4.73 2.56 3.28
CA ILE A 207 3.58 3.33 3.80
C ILE A 207 2.94 2.70 5.06
N TYR A 208 3.14 1.41 5.30
CA TYR A 208 2.64 0.66 6.46
C TYR A 208 3.69 0.47 7.56
N SER A 209 4.82 1.15 7.50
CA SER A 209 5.98 0.98 8.41
C SER A 209 5.63 1.05 9.91
N GLU A 210 4.64 1.86 10.32
CA GLU A 210 4.21 1.96 11.70
C GLU A 210 3.29 0.81 12.17
N PHE A 211 2.82 -0.02 11.26
CA PHE A 211 1.99 -1.18 11.55
C PHE A 211 2.78 -2.47 11.35
N VAL A 212 3.74 -2.70 12.24
CA VAL A 212 4.47 -3.98 12.42
C VAL A 212 4.13 -4.51 13.80
N TYR A 213 3.69 -5.76 13.87
CA TYR A 213 3.15 -6.36 15.10
C TYR A 213 4.14 -7.22 15.85
N THR A 214 5.22 -7.67 15.19
CA THR A 214 6.31 -8.45 15.79
C THR A 214 7.63 -7.78 15.44
N GLY A 215 8.33 -7.30 16.45
CA GLY A 215 9.59 -6.55 16.27
C GLY A 215 9.34 -5.09 15.85
N LYS A 216 10.18 -4.58 14.94
CA LYS A 216 10.11 -3.22 14.41
C LYS A 216 10.24 -3.25 12.90
N HIS A 217 9.70 -2.24 12.24
CA HIS A 217 9.95 -2.04 10.81
C HIS A 217 11.43 -1.82 10.53
N VAL A 218 11.90 -2.43 9.47
CA VAL A 218 13.27 -2.27 8.97
C VAL A 218 13.20 -1.69 7.55
N SER A 219 13.62 -0.44 7.42
CA SER A 219 13.68 0.22 6.12
C SER A 219 14.84 -0.32 5.28
N ILE A 220 14.61 -0.58 3.98
CA ILE A 220 15.68 -0.96 3.07
C ILE A 220 16.73 0.14 2.90
N GLY A 221 16.32 1.40 3.10
CA GLY A 221 17.22 2.54 3.10
C GLY A 221 18.37 2.44 4.11
N ARG A 222 18.21 1.63 5.16
CA ARG A 222 19.27 1.36 6.13
C ARG A 222 20.44 0.57 5.52
N PHE A 223 20.19 -0.26 4.53
CA PHE A 223 21.19 -1.11 3.90
C PHE A 223 21.53 -0.71 2.46
N LEU A 224 20.63 -0.01 1.78
CA LEU A 224 20.74 0.27 0.34
C LEU A 224 20.40 1.73 -0.01
N LYS A 225 20.77 2.68 0.86
CA LYS A 225 20.43 4.09 0.74
C LYS A 225 20.76 4.68 -0.65
N ASP A 226 21.96 4.37 -1.16
CA ASP A 226 22.48 5.01 -2.39
C ASP A 226 21.77 4.57 -3.69
N GLN A 227 20.93 3.53 -3.60
CA GLN A 227 20.24 2.91 -4.75
C GLN A 227 18.72 2.88 -4.56
N SER A 228 18.21 3.35 -3.40
CA SER A 228 16.80 3.24 -3.07
C SER A 228 16.09 4.58 -3.01
N VAL A 229 14.80 4.54 -3.36
CA VAL A 229 13.80 5.55 -3.06
C VAL A 229 12.84 4.92 -2.04
N VAL A 230 12.96 5.32 -0.78
CA VAL A 230 12.00 4.92 0.25
C VAL A 230 10.81 5.86 0.17
N ILE A 231 9.62 5.30 0.04
CA ILE A 231 8.35 6.04 0.02
C ILE A 231 7.64 5.81 1.34
N ASN A 232 7.24 6.89 1.98
CA ASN A 232 6.47 6.85 3.22
C ASN A 232 5.44 7.99 3.23
N GLY A 233 4.63 8.08 4.29
CA GLY A 233 3.64 9.14 4.42
C GLY A 233 2.74 8.95 5.63
N LEU A 234 1.89 9.94 5.85
CA LEU A 234 1.04 10.00 7.04
C LEU A 234 -0.36 9.40 6.85
N SER A 235 -0.64 8.90 5.65
CA SER A 235 -1.97 8.35 5.31
C SER A 235 -2.39 7.23 6.25
N LYS A 236 -1.45 6.37 6.68
CA LYS A 236 -1.75 5.21 7.51
C LYS A 236 -1.38 5.48 8.96
N SER A 237 -0.15 5.81 9.24
CA SER A 237 0.40 6.04 10.58
C SER A 237 -0.38 7.07 11.41
N HIS A 238 -0.95 8.09 10.78
CA HIS A 238 -1.65 9.19 11.46
C HIS A 238 -3.11 9.33 11.04
N ALA A 239 -3.68 8.31 10.38
CA ALA A 239 -5.05 8.34 9.84
C ALA A 239 -5.32 9.60 9.00
N MET A 240 -4.38 9.94 8.11
CA MET A 240 -4.39 11.16 7.30
C MET A 240 -4.59 10.87 5.80
N THR A 241 -5.40 9.89 5.44
CA THR A 241 -5.59 9.48 4.02
C THR A 241 -6.08 10.63 3.13
N GLY A 242 -7.01 11.45 3.61
CA GLY A 242 -7.58 12.59 2.89
C GLY A 242 -6.68 13.83 2.86
N TRP A 243 -5.63 13.91 3.68
CA TRP A 243 -4.72 15.06 3.76
C TRP A 243 -3.70 15.08 2.62
N ARG A 244 -3.46 13.92 2.00
CA ARG A 244 -2.55 13.78 0.86
C ARG A 244 -1.12 14.22 1.16
N ILE A 245 -0.51 13.71 2.22
CA ILE A 245 0.92 13.92 2.56
C ILE A 245 1.68 12.60 2.44
N GLY A 246 2.70 12.63 1.61
CA GLY A 246 3.69 11.57 1.43
C GLY A 246 5.09 12.15 1.21
N PHE A 247 6.06 11.27 1.14
CA PHE A 247 7.47 11.64 1.00
C PHE A 247 8.20 10.64 0.12
N THR A 248 9.21 11.12 -0.60
CA THR A 248 10.32 10.29 -1.07
C THR A 248 11.57 10.61 -0.26
N PHE A 249 12.31 9.58 0.09
CA PHE A 249 13.62 9.65 0.74
C PHE A 249 14.63 8.92 -0.14
N ALA A 250 15.51 9.65 -0.78
CA ALA A 250 16.46 9.11 -1.76
C ALA A 250 17.74 9.96 -1.81
N PRO A 251 18.85 9.45 -2.35
CA PRO A 251 20.05 10.26 -2.56
C PRO A 251 19.74 11.48 -3.46
N ALA A 252 20.46 12.56 -3.23
CA ALA A 252 20.26 13.85 -3.92
C ALA A 252 20.18 13.76 -5.45
N HIS A 253 20.94 12.85 -6.07
CA HIS A 253 20.93 12.68 -7.53
C HIS A 253 19.61 12.08 -8.04
N ILE A 254 19.01 11.16 -7.29
CA ILE A 254 17.69 10.56 -7.61
C ILE A 254 16.58 11.56 -7.28
N THR A 255 16.63 12.17 -6.09
CA THR A 255 15.65 13.18 -5.66
C THR A 255 15.51 14.32 -6.66
N ARG A 256 16.61 14.76 -7.27
CA ARG A 256 16.61 15.79 -8.30
C ARG A 256 15.82 15.41 -9.55
N GLU A 257 15.87 14.16 -9.98
CA GLU A 257 15.10 13.69 -11.14
C GLU A 257 13.62 13.55 -10.79
N ILE A 258 13.29 13.02 -9.61
CA ILE A 258 11.91 12.93 -9.11
C ILE A 258 11.29 14.34 -8.97
N MET A 259 12.08 15.31 -8.49
CA MET A 259 11.66 16.72 -8.36
C MET A 259 11.21 17.33 -9.69
N LYS A 260 11.83 16.98 -10.81
CA LYS A 260 11.40 17.47 -12.13
C LYS A 260 9.97 17.03 -12.45
N VAL A 261 9.64 15.77 -12.15
CA VAL A 261 8.28 15.26 -12.36
C VAL A 261 7.31 15.98 -11.42
N HIS A 262 7.62 16.01 -10.12
CA HIS A 262 6.82 16.67 -9.10
C HIS A 262 6.46 18.12 -9.46
N GLN A 263 7.45 18.93 -9.81
CA GLN A 263 7.23 20.33 -10.15
C GLN A 263 6.29 20.53 -11.34
N ASN A 264 6.31 19.63 -12.32
CA ASN A 264 5.48 19.74 -13.52
C ASN A 264 4.07 19.15 -13.34
N VAL A 265 3.87 18.25 -12.34
CA VAL A 265 2.57 17.61 -12.09
C VAL A 265 1.80 18.32 -10.96
N VAL A 266 2.47 18.71 -9.88
CA VAL A 266 1.83 19.20 -8.65
C VAL A 266 2.26 20.61 -8.27
N THR A 267 3.45 21.05 -8.66
CA THR A 267 4.09 22.32 -8.29
C THR A 267 4.56 22.31 -6.83
N ASN A 268 3.64 22.16 -5.88
CA ASN A 268 3.89 21.98 -4.44
C ASN A 268 2.69 21.34 -3.76
N VAL A 269 2.91 20.74 -2.60
CA VAL A 269 1.86 20.11 -1.79
C VAL A 269 1.08 21.19 -1.01
N ASN A 270 -0.15 20.87 -0.64
CA ASN A 270 -1.03 21.75 0.13
C ASN A 270 -0.34 22.29 1.39
N SER A 271 -0.25 23.62 1.52
CA SER A 271 0.50 24.30 2.59
C SER A 271 -0.05 24.04 3.99
N ILE A 272 -1.38 23.98 4.14
CA ILE A 272 -2.06 23.70 5.42
C ILE A 272 -1.73 22.28 5.87
N ALA A 273 -1.77 21.32 4.93
CA ALA A 273 -1.45 19.93 5.21
C ALA A 273 0.04 19.77 5.58
N GLN A 274 0.95 20.49 4.92
CA GLN A 274 2.37 20.50 5.28
C GLN A 274 2.60 21.04 6.70
N TYR A 275 1.97 22.15 7.07
CA TYR A 275 2.08 22.69 8.41
C TYR A 275 1.62 21.70 9.47
N ALA A 276 0.46 21.08 9.30
CA ALA A 276 -0.04 20.07 10.23
C ALA A 276 0.85 18.81 10.28
N ALA A 277 1.39 18.38 9.13
CA ALA A 277 2.28 17.22 9.00
C ALA A 277 3.62 17.42 9.74
N THR A 278 4.13 18.65 9.84
CA THR A 278 5.31 18.95 10.65
C THR A 278 5.12 18.48 12.08
N PHE A 279 3.97 18.76 12.68
CA PHE A 279 3.67 18.36 14.05
C PHE A 279 3.30 16.88 14.17
N ALA A 280 2.76 16.26 13.14
CA ALA A 280 2.55 14.82 13.12
C ALA A 280 3.88 14.05 13.16
N MET A 281 4.92 14.57 12.49
CA MET A 281 6.25 13.92 12.44
C MET A 281 7.19 14.37 13.57
N SER A 282 6.80 15.32 14.40
CA SER A 282 7.56 15.74 15.59
C SER A 282 6.82 15.38 16.89
N ASP A 283 5.83 16.19 17.29
CA ASP A 283 5.06 15.97 18.53
C ASP A 283 4.25 14.67 18.50
N GLY A 284 3.81 14.25 17.30
CA GLY A 284 2.98 13.07 17.05
C GLY A 284 3.76 11.81 16.63
N ILE A 285 5.05 11.75 16.85
CA ILE A 285 5.93 10.66 16.38
C ILE A 285 5.43 9.25 16.76
N ASP A 286 4.73 9.12 17.87
CA ASP A 286 4.19 7.87 18.40
C ASP A 286 2.65 7.76 18.29
N ASP A 287 2.00 8.64 17.55
CA ASP A 287 0.52 8.64 17.38
C ASP A 287 -0.02 7.33 16.77
N ALA A 288 0.82 6.59 16.05
CA ALA A 288 0.44 5.29 15.48
C ALA A 288 0.33 4.16 16.52
N ASP A 289 0.97 4.29 17.69
CA ASP A 289 1.10 3.22 18.67
C ASP A 289 -0.25 2.69 19.19
N PRO A 290 -1.20 3.54 19.59
CA PRO A 290 -2.52 3.05 20.02
C PRO A 290 -3.27 2.33 18.91
N MET A 291 -3.18 2.80 17.65
CA MET A 291 -3.80 2.16 16.50
C MET A 291 -3.17 0.80 16.21
N ARG A 292 -1.82 0.70 16.32
CA ARG A 292 -1.09 -0.56 16.10
C ARG A 292 -1.51 -1.63 17.11
N GLU A 293 -1.64 -1.28 18.39
CA GLU A 293 -2.08 -2.22 19.42
C GLU A 293 -3.51 -2.71 19.19
N GLU A 294 -4.41 -1.81 18.81
CA GLU A 294 -5.78 -2.16 18.47
C GLU A 294 -5.84 -3.07 17.23
N TYR A 295 -5.10 -2.73 16.17
CA TYR A 295 -5.03 -3.57 14.96
C TYR A 295 -4.41 -4.95 15.24
N ARG A 296 -3.44 -5.06 16.15
CA ARG A 296 -2.90 -6.36 16.58
C ARG A 296 -3.98 -7.22 17.19
N THR A 297 -4.78 -6.67 18.10
CA THR A 297 -5.91 -7.38 18.72
C THR A 297 -6.92 -7.86 17.68
N ARG A 298 -7.33 -6.98 16.78
CA ARG A 298 -8.28 -7.29 15.71
C ARG A 298 -7.75 -8.34 14.74
N ARG A 299 -6.48 -8.26 14.37
CA ARG A 299 -5.78 -9.26 13.56
C ARG A 299 -5.88 -10.63 14.21
N ASP A 300 -5.53 -10.73 15.49
CA ASP A 300 -5.48 -12.01 16.21
C ASP A 300 -6.86 -12.66 16.28
N ILE A 301 -7.90 -11.90 16.61
CA ILE A 301 -9.29 -12.36 16.59
C ILE A 301 -9.66 -12.88 15.20
N PHE A 302 -9.38 -12.12 14.16
CA PHE A 302 -9.83 -12.44 12.82
C PHE A 302 -9.05 -13.61 12.21
N CYS A 303 -7.72 -13.66 12.38
CA CYS A 303 -6.89 -14.77 11.91
C CYS A 303 -7.27 -16.10 12.54
N ASN A 304 -7.50 -16.11 13.86
CA ASN A 304 -7.93 -17.32 14.58
C ASN A 304 -9.27 -17.85 14.02
N ALA A 305 -10.27 -16.97 13.90
CA ALA A 305 -11.57 -17.36 13.38
C ALA A 305 -11.53 -17.88 11.94
N LEU A 306 -10.79 -17.21 11.06
CA LEU A 306 -10.65 -17.67 9.66
C LEU A 306 -9.90 -19.00 9.56
N THR A 307 -8.88 -19.21 10.40
CA THR A 307 -8.15 -20.48 10.46
C THR A 307 -9.06 -21.64 10.90
N GLU A 308 -9.90 -21.42 11.90
CA GLU A 308 -10.92 -22.41 12.33
C GLU A 308 -11.93 -22.74 11.22
N LEU A 309 -12.19 -21.80 10.32
CA LEU A 309 -13.05 -21.98 9.16
C LEU A 309 -12.32 -22.62 7.94
N GLY A 310 -11.05 -22.98 8.09
CA GLY A 310 -10.27 -23.71 7.08
C GLY A 310 -9.53 -22.81 6.08
N PHE A 311 -9.53 -21.50 6.26
CA PHE A 311 -8.68 -20.60 5.48
C PHE A 311 -7.21 -20.78 5.87
N LYS A 312 -6.31 -20.86 4.87
CA LYS A 312 -4.86 -20.85 5.10
C LYS A 312 -4.37 -19.41 4.95
N ILE A 313 -3.64 -18.92 5.94
CA ILE A 313 -3.22 -17.52 6.04
C ILE A 313 -1.71 -17.50 6.23
N ALA A 314 -0.98 -16.78 5.37
CA ALA A 314 0.37 -16.37 5.70
C ALA A 314 0.30 -15.34 6.84
N GLU A 315 1.17 -15.46 7.83
CA GLU A 315 1.08 -14.64 9.05
C GLU A 315 1.20 -13.14 8.74
N PRO A 316 0.13 -12.35 8.95
CA PRO A 316 0.15 -10.92 8.62
C PRO A 316 0.79 -10.14 9.77
N ASN A 317 2.12 -10.08 9.79
CA ASN A 317 2.89 -9.38 10.81
C ASN A 317 3.02 -7.87 10.57
N GLY A 318 2.33 -7.35 9.54
CA GLY A 318 2.30 -5.92 9.25
C GLY A 318 1.07 -5.48 8.46
N ALA A 319 0.98 -4.20 8.18
CA ALA A 319 -0.17 -3.53 7.56
C ALA A 319 -1.48 -3.76 8.36
N PHE A 320 -2.63 -3.85 7.71
CA PHE A 320 -3.92 -4.19 8.34
C PHE A 320 -4.78 -5.07 7.41
N TYR A 321 -4.12 -6.04 6.76
CA TYR A 321 -4.75 -6.98 5.82
C TYR A 321 -4.47 -8.41 6.19
N ILE A 322 -5.44 -9.27 5.89
CA ILE A 322 -5.30 -10.72 5.85
C ILE A 322 -5.46 -11.15 4.40
N PHE A 323 -4.53 -11.93 3.88
CA PHE A 323 -4.62 -12.56 2.58
C PHE A 323 -4.80 -14.06 2.79
N ALA A 324 -6.05 -14.50 2.66
CA ALA A 324 -6.47 -15.83 3.03
C ALA A 324 -6.72 -16.69 1.79
N LYS A 325 -6.11 -17.86 1.73
CA LYS A 325 -6.42 -18.85 0.70
C LYS A 325 -7.83 -19.39 0.93
N ILE A 326 -8.64 -19.39 -0.11
CA ILE A 326 -9.99 -19.96 -0.10
C ILE A 326 -9.89 -21.45 0.30
N PRO A 327 -10.73 -21.93 1.25
CA PRO A 327 -10.68 -23.31 1.70
C PRO A 327 -10.84 -24.34 0.59
N ASP A 328 -10.09 -25.44 0.67
CA ASP A 328 -10.20 -26.54 -0.26
C ASP A 328 -11.66 -27.07 -0.25
N GLY A 329 -12.24 -27.31 -1.44
CA GLY A 329 -13.65 -27.71 -1.58
C GLY A 329 -14.62 -26.55 -1.86
N SER A 330 -14.21 -25.29 -1.67
CA SER A 330 -14.94 -24.11 -2.14
C SER A 330 -14.53 -23.73 -3.57
N ASN A 331 -15.31 -22.84 -4.20
CA ASN A 331 -14.95 -22.30 -5.52
C ASN A 331 -13.63 -21.54 -5.43
N GLN A 332 -12.62 -21.96 -6.17
CA GLN A 332 -11.29 -21.36 -6.18
C GLN A 332 -11.18 -20.14 -7.11
N ASP A 333 -12.18 -19.86 -7.94
CA ASP A 333 -12.31 -18.57 -8.64
C ASP A 333 -12.59 -17.49 -7.59
N SER A 334 -11.59 -16.65 -7.32
CA SER A 334 -11.66 -15.66 -6.25
C SER A 334 -12.75 -14.61 -6.47
N MET A 335 -13.01 -14.25 -7.74
CA MET A 335 -14.08 -13.33 -8.09
C MET A 335 -15.46 -13.94 -7.83
N ALA A 336 -15.69 -15.15 -8.32
CA ALA A 336 -16.95 -15.87 -8.10
C ALA A 336 -17.21 -16.11 -6.61
N PHE A 337 -16.18 -16.50 -5.86
CA PHE A 337 -16.27 -16.69 -4.41
C PHE A 337 -16.69 -15.40 -3.68
N VAL A 338 -16.04 -14.29 -3.99
CA VAL A 338 -16.31 -12.99 -3.35
C VAL A 338 -17.73 -12.48 -3.67
N LEU A 339 -18.18 -12.63 -4.91
CA LEU A 339 -19.53 -12.23 -5.31
C LEU A 339 -20.61 -13.09 -4.65
N ASP A 340 -20.36 -14.39 -4.50
CA ASP A 340 -21.28 -15.30 -3.81
C ASP A 340 -21.32 -15.00 -2.29
N LEU A 341 -20.16 -14.82 -1.67
CA LEU A 341 -20.05 -14.41 -0.26
C LEU A 341 -20.79 -13.09 0.00
N ALA A 342 -20.62 -12.10 -0.87
CA ALA A 342 -21.31 -10.82 -0.73
C ALA A 342 -22.83 -10.97 -0.84
N LYS A 343 -23.30 -11.80 -1.78
CA LYS A 343 -24.72 -12.04 -2.01
C LYS A 343 -25.37 -12.87 -0.89
N GLN A 344 -24.69 -13.94 -0.42
CA GLN A 344 -25.27 -14.90 0.52
C GLN A 344 -25.08 -14.48 1.98
N ALA A 345 -23.89 -13.92 2.30
CA ALA A 345 -23.52 -13.58 3.68
C ALA A 345 -23.46 -12.07 3.95
N GLN A 346 -23.64 -11.23 2.94
CA GLN A 346 -23.52 -9.77 3.07
C GLN A 346 -22.16 -9.35 3.66
N VAL A 347 -21.08 -10.00 3.23
CA VAL A 347 -19.69 -9.65 3.58
C VAL A 347 -18.92 -9.32 2.31
N ALA A 348 -18.42 -8.11 2.23
CA ALA A 348 -17.64 -7.61 1.11
C ALA A 348 -16.14 -7.72 1.44
N VAL A 349 -15.42 -8.51 0.65
CA VAL A 349 -13.97 -8.68 0.68
C VAL A 349 -13.42 -8.43 -0.73
N VAL A 350 -12.10 -8.44 -0.89
CA VAL A 350 -11.47 -8.22 -2.21
C VAL A 350 -10.99 -9.56 -2.77
N PRO A 351 -11.34 -9.91 -4.03
CA PRO A 351 -10.84 -11.13 -4.67
C PRO A 351 -9.32 -11.02 -4.89
N GLY A 352 -8.62 -12.12 -4.75
CA GLY A 352 -7.17 -12.15 -4.86
C GLY A 352 -6.66 -11.80 -6.25
N ILE A 353 -7.41 -12.13 -7.30
CA ILE A 353 -7.08 -11.75 -8.68
C ILE A 353 -6.92 -10.22 -8.85
N ALA A 354 -7.55 -9.40 -8.02
CA ALA A 354 -7.37 -7.96 -8.00
C ALA A 354 -5.94 -7.51 -7.58
N PHE A 355 -5.08 -8.44 -7.21
CA PHE A 355 -3.68 -8.20 -6.84
C PHE A 355 -2.69 -8.95 -7.75
N GLY A 356 -3.13 -9.23 -9.00
CA GLY A 356 -2.38 -9.98 -10.00
C GLY A 356 -2.70 -11.46 -10.01
N ALA A 357 -2.26 -12.15 -11.06
CA ALA A 357 -2.58 -13.57 -11.29
C ALA A 357 -2.14 -14.50 -10.14
N ALA A 358 -1.04 -14.20 -9.46
CA ALA A 358 -0.56 -14.96 -8.29
C ALA A 358 -1.51 -14.85 -7.08
N GLY A 359 -2.47 -13.91 -7.10
CA GLY A 359 -3.48 -13.79 -6.07
C GLY A 359 -4.71 -14.68 -6.26
N GLU A 360 -4.83 -15.39 -7.41
CA GLU A 360 -5.98 -16.25 -7.67
C GLU A 360 -6.08 -17.39 -6.64
N GLY A 361 -7.32 -17.70 -6.22
CA GLY A 361 -7.58 -18.64 -5.13
C GLY A 361 -7.43 -18.04 -3.72
N TYR A 362 -7.20 -16.73 -3.59
CA TYR A 362 -7.12 -16.00 -2.33
C TYR A 362 -8.18 -14.91 -2.24
N ILE A 363 -8.40 -14.42 -1.03
CA ILE A 363 -9.20 -13.22 -0.75
C ILE A 363 -8.43 -12.31 0.20
N ARG A 364 -8.59 -10.98 0.04
CA ARG A 364 -8.06 -10.01 0.99
C ARG A 364 -9.17 -9.45 1.87
N LEU A 365 -8.95 -9.49 3.19
CA LEU A 365 -9.81 -8.88 4.20
C LEU A 365 -9.02 -7.79 4.92
N SER A 366 -9.65 -6.62 5.15
CA SER A 366 -9.08 -5.56 5.96
C SER A 366 -9.63 -5.65 7.39
N TYR A 367 -8.75 -5.61 8.39
CA TYR A 367 -9.17 -5.47 9.79
C TYR A 367 -9.09 -4.02 10.31
N ALA A 368 -8.95 -3.05 9.38
CA ALA A 368 -9.20 -1.64 9.68
C ALA A 368 -10.72 -1.37 9.72
N ALA A 369 -11.39 -2.03 10.66
CA ALA A 369 -12.82 -1.97 10.92
C ALA A 369 -13.06 -2.19 12.43
N SER A 370 -14.18 -1.75 12.98
CA SER A 370 -14.46 -1.95 14.41
C SER A 370 -14.54 -3.45 14.78
N ILE A 371 -14.30 -3.77 16.05
CA ILE A 371 -14.39 -5.15 16.55
C ILE A 371 -15.78 -5.73 16.28
N GLU A 372 -16.85 -4.97 16.51
CA GLU A 372 -18.23 -5.39 16.25
C GLU A 372 -18.45 -5.73 14.77
N MET A 373 -17.84 -4.98 13.87
CA MET A 373 -17.92 -5.26 12.43
C MET A 373 -17.14 -6.53 12.07
N ILE A 374 -15.98 -6.75 12.68
CA ILE A 374 -15.17 -7.97 12.50
C ILE A 374 -15.92 -9.20 13.03
N GLU A 375 -16.49 -9.12 14.24
CA GLU A 375 -17.28 -10.21 14.83
C GLU A 375 -18.50 -10.55 13.98
N LYS A 376 -19.22 -9.54 13.50
CA LYS A 376 -20.34 -9.72 12.56
C LYS A 376 -19.89 -10.38 11.25
N ALA A 377 -18.71 -10.00 10.73
CA ALA A 377 -18.15 -10.65 9.55
C ALA A 377 -17.82 -12.12 9.81
N ILE A 378 -17.20 -12.44 10.95
CA ILE A 378 -16.84 -13.81 11.35
C ILE A 378 -18.10 -14.66 11.44
N GLU A 379 -19.15 -14.19 12.12
CA GLU A 379 -20.43 -14.89 12.25
C GLU A 379 -21.01 -15.23 10.86
N ARG A 380 -21.06 -14.25 9.96
CA ARG A 380 -21.61 -14.39 8.63
C ARG A 380 -20.79 -15.31 7.73
N ILE A 381 -19.45 -15.18 7.75
CA ILE A 381 -18.54 -16.07 7.01
C ILE A 381 -18.70 -17.50 7.55
N SER A 382 -18.79 -17.68 8.89
CA SER A 382 -19.00 -18.99 9.50
C SER A 382 -20.32 -19.63 9.05
N GLY A 383 -21.42 -18.86 9.02
CA GLY A 383 -22.70 -19.32 8.49
C GLY A 383 -22.61 -19.77 7.04
N TYR A 384 -21.97 -18.97 6.21
CA TYR A 384 -21.75 -19.26 4.79
C TYR A 384 -20.93 -20.55 4.58
N MET A 385 -19.80 -20.69 5.27
CA MET A 385 -18.92 -21.86 5.14
C MET A 385 -19.54 -23.17 5.64
N LYS A 386 -20.46 -23.10 6.58
CA LYS A 386 -21.20 -24.28 7.10
C LYS A 386 -22.38 -24.70 6.23
N GLY A 387 -22.62 -24.05 5.11
CA GLY A 387 -23.75 -24.33 4.21
C GLY A 387 -25.10 -23.84 4.77
N GLY A 388 -25.07 -22.92 5.70
CA GLY A 388 -26.22 -22.45 6.47
C GLY A 388 -26.87 -21.18 5.95
N VAL A 389 -27.25 -21.11 4.65
CA VAL A 389 -28.33 -20.24 4.22
C VAL A 389 -29.32 -21.08 3.44
N THR A 390 -30.27 -21.68 4.14
CA THR A 390 -31.47 -22.23 3.53
C THR A 390 -32.21 -21.06 2.88
N HIS A 391 -32.29 -21.08 1.54
CA HIS A 391 -33.23 -20.24 0.82
C HIS A 391 -34.65 -20.54 1.31
N GLU A 392 -35.24 -19.70 2.15
CA GLU A 392 -36.68 -19.52 2.08
C GLU A 392 -36.96 -18.91 0.70
N GLN A 393 -37.40 -19.79 -0.21
CA GLN A 393 -38.05 -19.38 -1.42
C GLN A 393 -39.31 -18.58 -1.03
N SER A 394 -39.18 -17.27 -0.98
CA SER A 394 -40.37 -16.41 -1.08
C SER A 394 -40.90 -16.56 -2.49
N SER A 395 -41.79 -17.53 -2.69
CA SER A 395 -42.74 -17.60 -3.76
C SER A 395 -43.63 -16.34 -3.68
N ILE A 396 -43.30 -15.36 -4.48
CA ILE A 396 -44.22 -14.28 -4.82
C ILE A 396 -44.89 -14.73 -6.14
N GLN A 397 -46.18 -15.07 -6.02
CA GLN A 397 -47.12 -15.22 -7.12
C GLN A 397 -47.37 -13.86 -7.81
#